data_eb07b5cf913f4c124f872b222255c919
#
_entry.id   eb07b5cf913f4c124f872b222255c919
#
_cell.length_a   1.000
_cell.length_b   1.000
_cell.length_c   1.000
_cell.angle_alpha   90.00
_cell.angle_beta   90.00
_cell.angle_gamma   90.00
#
_symmetry.space_group_name_H-M   'P 1'
#
loop_
_entity.id
_entity.type
_entity.pdbx_description
1 polymer ?
#
loop_
_entity_poly.entity_id
_entity_poly.type
_entity_poly.pdbx_seq_one_letter_code
_entity_poly.pdbx_strand_id
1 'polypeptide(L)'
;MTDIAAVGQPVFAASYSHSQPENTNFLSAAHTSLTFSKQPDADTSYQIDFSTNHASGANFPFYTWAKLMKEVMSDCSSELLTPSPAAGILELREAIARHLSDFRGMKVLPEQIIVGAGTEYLYGLLIQLFGTDQTFAVEDPGYSKIRMIYESHGVDCLCLPLDNEGIHMAALSACNADILHLSPSHHYPTGIVTPVSRRYELLGWASKESSRYIIEDDYDSEFRLLGKPIPSLQSIDVMNKVIYMNTFTKSLAPTIRISYMVLPLPLMEQFNRRLGFYSCTVSNFEQYTLARFIREGHFEKHINRMRIYYRNQRDFLISAIKKSPLDALVTIQEKDAGLHFLMKVDTSMSDEQLTQKAKEAGLKITCLSQYYFHRDIAVNHTLVINYSALKTDTIAKAVELLYQCLI
;
A
#
# COMPACT_ATOMS: atom_id res chain seq x y z
N MET A 1 -57.84 -43.03 -20.64
CA MET A 1 -57.14 -43.88 -21.60
C MET A 1 -56.17 -42.94 -22.31
N THR A 2 -54.90 -42.92 -22.18
CA THR A 2 -53.90 -43.95 -22.02
C THR A 2 -52.60 -43.29 -21.60
N ASP A 3 -51.94 -43.89 -20.68
CA ASP A 3 -50.55 -44.13 -20.45
C ASP A 3 -49.53 -42.94 -20.35
N ILE A 4 -49.15 -42.73 -19.10
CA ILE A 4 -47.91 -42.03 -18.69
C ILE A 4 -46.78 -43.08 -18.70
N ALA A 5 -45.85 -42.94 -19.64
CA ALA A 5 -44.63 -43.76 -19.70
C ALA A 5 -43.60 -43.25 -18.68
N ALA A 6 -43.01 -44.19 -17.92
CA ALA A 6 -42.05 -44.02 -16.87
C ALA A 6 -40.72 -43.46 -17.39
N VAL A 7 -40.20 -42.45 -16.72
CA VAL A 7 -38.82 -41.94 -16.85
C VAL A 7 -37.91 -42.80 -15.98
N GLY A 8 -36.90 -43.42 -16.61
CA GLY A 8 -35.96 -44.32 -15.96
C GLY A 8 -35.05 -43.63 -14.94
N GLN A 9 -34.80 -44.31 -13.82
CA GLN A 9 -33.80 -43.98 -12.82
C GLN A 9 -32.40 -44.17 -13.37
N PRO A 10 -31.41 -43.36 -13.01
CA PRO A 10 -30.01 -43.59 -13.41
C PRO A 10 -29.42 -44.72 -12.55
N VAL A 11 -28.85 -45.69 -13.24
CA VAL A 11 -28.08 -46.82 -12.67
C VAL A 11 -26.69 -46.29 -12.28
N PHE A 12 -26.43 -46.08 -10.99
CA PHE A 12 -25.11 -46.15 -10.39
C PHE A 12 -25.23 -46.77 -8.99
N ALA A 13 -25.19 -48.10 -8.97
CA ALA A 13 -24.92 -48.86 -7.77
C ALA A 13 -23.60 -49.59 -7.97
N ALA A 14 -22.48 -48.96 -7.55
CA ALA A 14 -21.24 -49.68 -7.35
C ALA A 14 -21.24 -50.26 -5.94
N SER A 15 -21.30 -51.57 -5.84
CA SER A 15 -21.19 -52.35 -4.60
C SER A 15 -19.75 -52.23 -4.07
N TYR A 16 -19.60 -51.48 -2.95
CA TYR A 16 -18.37 -51.53 -2.16
C TYR A 16 -18.49 -52.64 -1.12
N SER A 17 -17.69 -53.70 -1.31
CA SER A 17 -17.45 -54.72 -0.29
C SER A 17 -16.62 -54.11 0.83
N HIS A 18 -17.13 -54.23 2.08
CA HIS A 18 -16.37 -53.89 3.29
C HIS A 18 -15.23 -54.86 3.48
N SER A 19 -14.00 -54.41 3.15
CA SER A 19 -12.78 -54.94 3.74
C SER A 19 -12.25 -53.84 4.67
N GLN A 20 -12.20 -54.16 5.98
CA GLN A 20 -11.56 -53.30 6.97
C GLN A 20 -10.09 -53.10 6.58
N PRO A 21 -9.55 -51.87 6.49
CA PRO A 21 -8.14 -51.69 6.43
C PRO A 21 -7.53 -51.77 7.83
N GLU A 22 -6.53 -52.64 7.94
CA GLU A 22 -5.62 -52.72 9.09
C GLU A 22 -5.07 -51.32 9.47
N ASN A 23 -5.01 -51.14 10.78
CA ASN A 23 -4.34 -50.00 11.43
C ASN A 23 -2.94 -49.76 10.85
N THR A 24 -2.80 -48.78 10.00
CA THR A 24 -1.51 -48.17 9.73
C THR A 24 -1.47 -46.80 10.39
N ASN A 25 -0.69 -46.74 11.46
CA ASN A 25 -0.28 -45.53 12.17
C ASN A 25 0.40 -44.53 11.22
N PHE A 26 -0.36 -43.67 10.54
CA PHE A 26 0.16 -42.51 9.81
C PHE A 26 0.09 -41.20 10.60
N LEU A 27 -0.16 -41.25 11.91
CA LEU A 27 -0.29 -40.06 12.78
C LEU A 27 0.85 -39.91 13.81
N SER A 28 2.00 -40.53 13.62
CA SER A 28 3.10 -40.40 14.57
C SER A 28 4.43 -39.92 14.00
N ALA A 29 4.42 -39.02 13.01
CA ALA A 29 5.64 -38.32 12.65
C ALA A 29 5.28 -36.96 12.03
N ALA A 30 5.25 -35.96 12.86
CA ALA A 30 5.43 -34.52 12.64
C ALA A 30 4.50 -33.68 13.54
N HIS A 31 4.53 -33.88 14.84
CA HIS A 31 4.35 -32.75 15.74
C HIS A 31 5.66 -31.93 15.72
N THR A 32 6.03 -31.41 14.57
CA THR A 32 6.77 -30.16 14.54
C THR A 32 5.79 -29.13 15.07
N SER A 33 5.98 -28.73 16.32
CA SER A 33 5.27 -27.60 16.89
C SER A 33 5.46 -26.42 15.93
N LEU A 34 4.42 -26.13 15.14
CA LEU A 34 4.30 -24.84 14.50
C LEU A 34 4.26 -23.83 15.65
N THR A 35 5.40 -23.35 16.03
CA THR A 35 5.50 -22.13 16.82
C THR A 35 5.02 -21.04 15.89
N PHE A 36 3.70 -20.81 15.90
CA PHE A 36 3.18 -19.53 15.43
C PHE A 36 3.95 -18.48 16.22
N SER A 37 4.85 -17.78 15.56
CA SER A 37 5.42 -16.58 16.12
C SER A 37 4.23 -15.76 16.59
N LYS A 38 4.13 -15.52 17.91
CA LYS A 38 3.11 -14.65 18.47
C LYS A 38 3.05 -13.41 17.57
N GLN A 39 1.86 -13.11 17.03
CA GLN A 39 1.66 -11.80 16.44
C GLN A 39 2.16 -10.78 17.47
N PRO A 40 3.09 -9.90 17.11
CA PRO A 40 3.61 -8.95 18.06
C PRO A 40 2.43 -8.10 18.57
N ASP A 41 2.26 -8.09 19.90
CA ASP A 41 1.45 -7.14 20.66
C ASP A 41 -0.09 -7.12 20.49
N ALA A 42 -0.75 -8.27 20.37
CA ALA A 42 -2.22 -8.32 20.44
C ALA A 42 -2.81 -7.90 21.82
N ASP A 43 -1.98 -7.82 22.88
CA ASP A 43 -2.45 -7.63 24.27
C ASP A 43 -2.09 -6.27 24.90
N THR A 44 -1.39 -5.37 24.20
CA THR A 44 -1.05 -4.04 24.75
C THR A 44 -2.01 -3.00 24.23
N SER A 45 -2.96 -2.54 25.04
CA SER A 45 -3.81 -1.41 24.67
C SER A 45 -3.01 -0.10 24.80
N TYR A 46 -2.56 0.43 23.68
CA TYR A 46 -1.93 1.75 23.65
C TYR A 46 -2.99 2.84 23.78
N GLN A 47 -2.68 3.88 24.57
CA GLN A 47 -3.53 5.06 24.68
C GLN A 47 -3.42 5.95 23.44
N ILE A 48 -2.21 6.04 22.88
CA ILE A 48 -1.87 6.83 21.69
C ILE A 48 -1.00 5.97 20.77
N ASP A 49 -1.33 5.94 19.49
CA ASP A 49 -0.56 5.23 18.47
C ASP A 49 -0.08 6.21 17.38
N PHE A 50 1.23 6.47 17.33
CA PHE A 50 1.90 7.26 16.30
C PHE A 50 2.45 6.39 15.16
N SER A 51 2.35 5.07 15.25
CA SER A 51 2.84 4.16 14.19
C SER A 51 1.80 3.91 13.10
N THR A 52 0.52 4.13 13.41
CA THR A 52 -0.59 3.83 12.50
C THR A 52 -0.70 4.87 11.38
N ASN A 53 -0.39 4.45 10.17
CA ASN A 53 -0.53 5.24 8.95
C ASN A 53 -1.77 4.82 8.15
N HIS A 54 -2.96 4.89 8.76
CA HIS A 54 -4.23 4.56 8.12
C HIS A 54 -5.18 5.74 8.14
N ALA A 55 -6.04 5.85 7.10
CA ALA A 55 -7.14 6.79 7.11
C ALA A 55 -8.07 6.51 8.30
N SER A 56 -8.51 7.56 8.98
CA SER A 56 -9.50 7.43 10.05
C SER A 56 -10.83 6.96 9.46
N GLY A 57 -11.33 5.82 9.93
CA GLY A 57 -12.64 5.29 9.52
C GLY A 57 -13.82 6.24 9.83
N ALA A 58 -13.64 7.15 10.79
CA ALA A 58 -14.66 8.16 11.14
C ALA A 58 -14.96 9.15 9.99
N ASN A 59 -14.03 9.28 9.04
CA ASN A 59 -14.17 10.20 7.91
C ASN A 59 -14.70 9.53 6.64
N PHE A 60 -14.93 8.22 6.66
CA PHE A 60 -15.47 7.51 5.51
C PHE A 60 -16.88 8.02 5.16
N PRO A 61 -17.19 8.27 3.88
CA PRO A 61 -18.46 8.86 3.45
C PRO A 61 -19.59 7.82 3.40
N PHE A 62 -19.93 7.18 4.52
CA PHE A 62 -20.87 6.07 4.62
C PHE A 62 -22.20 6.31 3.94
N TYR A 63 -22.80 7.48 4.16
CA TYR A 63 -24.10 7.80 3.57
C TYR A 63 -24.05 7.77 2.04
N THR A 64 -23.07 8.47 1.45
CA THR A 64 -22.90 8.53 -0.01
C THR A 64 -22.56 7.16 -0.58
N TRP A 65 -21.66 6.42 0.08
CA TRP A 65 -21.27 5.07 -0.34
C TRP A 65 -22.45 4.11 -0.33
N ALA A 66 -23.22 4.08 0.76
CA ALA A 66 -24.40 3.21 0.88
C ALA A 66 -25.49 3.55 -0.14
N LYS A 67 -25.71 4.85 -0.41
CA LYS A 67 -26.64 5.31 -1.44
C LYS A 67 -26.22 4.79 -2.81
N LEU A 68 -24.97 5.03 -3.21
CA LEU A 68 -24.46 4.58 -4.51
C LEU A 68 -24.46 3.05 -4.64
N MET A 69 -24.11 2.32 -3.59
CA MET A 69 -24.19 0.85 -3.60
C MET A 69 -25.61 0.36 -3.83
N LYS A 70 -26.62 0.98 -3.20
CA LYS A 70 -28.03 0.66 -3.41
C LYS A 70 -28.47 0.92 -4.87
N GLU A 71 -28.05 2.05 -5.44
CA GLU A 71 -28.31 2.39 -6.84
C GLU A 71 -27.63 1.40 -7.79
N VAL A 72 -26.38 1.02 -7.53
CA VAL A 72 -25.65 -0.02 -8.29
C VAL A 72 -26.39 -1.35 -8.26
N MET A 73 -26.88 -1.78 -7.09
CA MET A 73 -27.65 -3.03 -6.96
C MET A 73 -28.95 -2.99 -7.76
N SER A 74 -29.56 -1.84 -7.90
CA SER A 74 -30.78 -1.67 -8.70
C SER A 74 -30.51 -1.65 -10.22
N ASP A 75 -29.44 -0.95 -10.63
CA ASP A 75 -29.21 -0.61 -12.03
C ASP A 75 -28.35 -1.65 -12.78
N CYS A 76 -27.48 -2.39 -12.06
CA CYS A 76 -26.46 -3.28 -12.62
C CYS A 76 -26.63 -4.73 -12.14
N SER A 77 -27.84 -5.18 -11.89
CA SER A 77 -28.10 -6.47 -11.23
C SER A 77 -27.54 -7.68 -11.98
N SER A 78 -27.51 -7.68 -13.30
CA SER A 78 -26.92 -8.74 -14.14
C SER A 78 -25.39 -8.71 -14.13
N GLU A 79 -24.80 -7.53 -14.22
CA GLU A 79 -23.36 -7.31 -14.26
C GLU A 79 -22.70 -7.64 -12.92
N LEU A 80 -23.41 -7.38 -11.82
CA LEU A 80 -22.93 -7.70 -10.47
C LEU A 80 -22.69 -9.19 -10.23
N LEU A 81 -23.44 -10.05 -10.91
CA LEU A 81 -23.37 -11.51 -10.79
C LEU A 81 -22.52 -12.17 -11.89
N THR A 82 -21.97 -11.38 -12.80
CA THR A 82 -21.09 -11.85 -13.88
C THR A 82 -19.63 -11.84 -13.41
N PRO A 83 -18.80 -12.86 -13.71
CA PRO A 83 -17.39 -12.85 -13.38
C PRO A 83 -16.68 -11.61 -13.93
N SER A 84 -15.89 -10.93 -13.09
CA SER A 84 -15.12 -9.75 -13.48
C SER A 84 -13.96 -10.13 -14.39
N PRO A 85 -13.64 -9.36 -15.45
CA PRO A 85 -12.41 -9.54 -16.22
C PRO A 85 -11.17 -9.47 -15.34
N ALA A 86 -10.08 -10.10 -15.76
CA ALA A 86 -8.81 -10.13 -15.01
C ALA A 86 -8.31 -8.73 -14.61
N ALA A 87 -8.48 -7.74 -15.48
CA ALA A 87 -8.08 -6.36 -15.24
C ALA A 87 -9.10 -5.55 -14.41
N GLY A 88 -10.25 -6.11 -14.04
CA GLY A 88 -11.38 -5.40 -13.44
C GLY A 88 -12.37 -4.85 -14.45
N ILE A 89 -13.52 -4.36 -13.99
CA ILE A 89 -14.58 -3.84 -14.85
C ILE A 89 -14.13 -2.58 -15.60
N LEU A 90 -14.64 -2.39 -16.81
CA LEU A 90 -14.26 -1.28 -17.69
C LEU A 90 -14.62 0.07 -17.06
N GLU A 91 -15.80 0.19 -16.47
CA GLU A 91 -16.32 1.41 -15.86
C GLU A 91 -15.41 1.95 -14.76
N LEU A 92 -14.82 1.06 -13.95
CA LEU A 92 -13.87 1.49 -12.93
C LEU A 92 -12.54 1.92 -13.54
N ARG A 93 -12.03 1.18 -14.54
CA ARG A 93 -10.80 1.52 -15.24
C ARG A 93 -10.90 2.86 -15.98
N GLU A 94 -12.04 3.14 -16.63
CA GLU A 94 -12.33 4.45 -17.23
C GLU A 94 -12.38 5.57 -16.19
N ALA A 95 -13.03 5.33 -15.05
CA ALA A 95 -13.08 6.30 -13.96
C ALA A 95 -11.70 6.61 -13.40
N ILE A 96 -10.86 5.58 -13.20
CA ILE A 96 -9.46 5.73 -12.76
C ILE A 96 -8.63 6.48 -13.82
N ALA A 97 -8.74 6.14 -15.11
CA ALA A 97 -7.99 6.81 -16.17
C ALA A 97 -8.31 8.31 -16.22
N ARG A 98 -9.58 8.68 -16.09
CA ARG A 98 -10.02 10.08 -16.01
C ARG A 98 -9.45 10.77 -14.76
N HIS A 99 -9.57 10.14 -13.58
CA HIS A 99 -9.01 10.67 -12.35
C HIS A 99 -7.51 10.93 -12.46
N LEU A 100 -6.75 10.00 -13.03
CA LEU A 100 -5.30 10.16 -13.26
C LEU A 100 -4.97 11.30 -14.19
N SER A 101 -5.77 11.48 -15.27
CA SER A 101 -5.63 12.61 -16.18
C SER A 101 -5.85 13.94 -15.46
N ASP A 102 -6.94 14.05 -14.70
CA ASP A 102 -7.35 15.29 -14.05
C ASP A 102 -6.45 15.65 -12.85
N PHE A 103 -6.04 14.64 -12.09
CA PHE A 103 -5.29 14.84 -10.85
C PHE A 103 -3.76 14.79 -11.03
N ARG A 104 -3.24 13.91 -11.90
CA ARG A 104 -1.80 13.67 -12.09
C ARG A 104 -1.29 14.10 -13.47
N GLY A 105 -2.17 14.52 -14.38
CA GLY A 105 -1.83 14.83 -15.78
C GLY A 105 -1.34 13.60 -16.57
N MET A 106 -1.65 12.40 -16.09
CA MET A 106 -1.24 11.14 -16.72
C MET A 106 -2.20 10.79 -17.87
N LYS A 107 -1.64 10.51 -19.04
CA LYS A 107 -2.41 10.08 -20.22
C LYS A 107 -2.34 8.56 -20.34
N VAL A 108 -3.26 7.88 -19.68
CA VAL A 108 -3.32 6.40 -19.67
C VAL A 108 -4.63 5.92 -20.27
N LEU A 109 -4.57 4.77 -20.94
CA LEU A 109 -5.76 4.12 -21.48
C LEU A 109 -6.38 3.20 -20.43
N PRO A 110 -7.71 3.03 -20.37
CA PRO A 110 -8.36 2.07 -19.48
C PRO A 110 -7.81 0.64 -19.63
N GLU A 111 -7.35 0.28 -20.83
CA GLU A 111 -6.75 -1.02 -21.15
C GLU A 111 -5.41 -1.26 -20.45
N GLN A 112 -4.74 -0.21 -20.02
CA GLN A 112 -3.47 -0.30 -19.26
C GLN A 112 -3.66 -0.51 -17.77
N ILE A 113 -4.90 -0.37 -17.27
CA ILE A 113 -5.21 -0.39 -15.84
C ILE A 113 -5.63 -1.79 -15.42
N ILE A 114 -5.01 -2.27 -14.32
CA ILE A 114 -5.36 -3.52 -13.64
C ILE A 114 -5.76 -3.19 -12.21
N VAL A 115 -6.96 -3.63 -11.84
CA VAL A 115 -7.53 -3.48 -10.50
C VAL A 115 -7.28 -4.75 -9.70
N GLY A 116 -6.91 -4.61 -8.42
CA GLY A 116 -6.66 -5.74 -7.52
C GLY A 116 -7.01 -5.47 -6.07
N ALA A 117 -7.17 -6.54 -5.29
CA ALA A 117 -7.53 -6.48 -3.86
C ALA A 117 -6.34 -6.09 -2.98
N GLY A 118 -5.85 -4.86 -3.13
CA GLY A 118 -4.72 -4.30 -2.42
C GLY A 118 -3.40 -4.44 -3.19
N THR A 119 -2.40 -3.63 -2.79
CA THR A 119 -1.09 -3.60 -3.45
C THR A 119 -0.32 -4.91 -3.31
N GLU A 120 -0.51 -5.63 -2.21
CA GLU A 120 0.12 -6.94 -1.98
C GLU A 120 -0.22 -7.95 -3.08
N TYR A 121 -1.50 -7.99 -3.50
CA TYR A 121 -1.94 -8.83 -4.62
C TYR A 121 -1.29 -8.39 -5.93
N LEU A 122 -1.22 -7.07 -6.17
CA LEU A 122 -0.61 -6.53 -7.39
C LEU A 122 0.90 -6.80 -7.45
N TYR A 123 1.62 -6.78 -6.31
CA TYR A 123 3.03 -7.21 -6.26
C TYR A 123 3.19 -8.67 -6.66
N GLY A 124 2.30 -9.56 -6.18
CA GLY A 124 2.27 -10.96 -6.59
C GLY A 124 2.01 -11.14 -8.09
N LEU A 125 1.12 -10.33 -8.69
CA LEU A 125 0.90 -10.34 -10.14
C LEU A 125 2.15 -9.88 -10.92
N LEU A 126 2.85 -8.85 -10.43
CA LEU A 126 4.09 -8.38 -11.07
C LEU A 126 5.19 -9.44 -11.02
N ILE A 127 5.34 -10.15 -9.91
CA ILE A 127 6.28 -11.27 -9.81
C ILE A 127 5.93 -12.36 -10.83
N GLN A 128 4.65 -12.72 -10.95
CA GLN A 128 4.22 -13.71 -11.95
C GLN A 128 4.44 -13.21 -13.39
N LEU A 129 4.31 -11.91 -13.62
CA LEU A 129 4.52 -11.31 -14.94
C LEU A 129 5.99 -11.29 -15.34
N PHE A 130 6.89 -10.90 -14.43
CA PHE A 130 8.32 -10.81 -14.69
C PHE A 130 9.03 -12.17 -14.56
N GLY A 131 8.58 -13.04 -13.65
CA GLY A 131 9.26 -14.25 -13.23
C GLY A 131 10.14 -14.03 -12.00
N THR A 132 10.55 -15.12 -11.38
CA THR A 132 11.38 -15.11 -10.16
C THR A 132 12.88 -14.97 -10.44
N ASP A 133 13.30 -15.05 -11.71
CA ASP A 133 14.70 -14.91 -12.11
C ASP A 133 15.16 -13.44 -12.20
N GLN A 134 14.24 -12.49 -12.03
CA GLN A 134 14.56 -11.06 -12.05
C GLN A 134 14.98 -10.60 -10.65
N THR A 135 15.99 -9.73 -10.60
CA THR A 135 16.43 -9.09 -9.35
C THR A 135 15.65 -7.82 -9.13
N PHE A 136 14.94 -7.75 -8.00
CA PHE A 136 14.24 -6.54 -7.57
C PHE A 136 15.14 -5.69 -6.66
N ALA A 137 14.93 -4.40 -6.68
CA ALA A 137 15.58 -3.47 -5.75
C ALA A 137 14.52 -2.59 -5.08
N VAL A 138 14.70 -2.33 -3.79
CA VAL A 138 13.84 -1.48 -2.97
C VAL A 138 14.66 -0.44 -2.21
N GLU A 139 14.01 0.59 -1.71
CA GLU A 139 14.60 1.67 -0.93
C GLU A 139 14.98 1.20 0.49
N ASP A 140 16.15 1.65 1.01
CA ASP A 140 16.62 1.42 2.38
C ASP A 140 17.11 2.75 3.02
N PRO A 141 16.44 3.28 4.06
CA PRO A 141 15.30 2.69 4.77
C PRO A 141 14.06 2.61 3.89
N GLY A 142 13.14 1.68 4.18
CA GLY A 142 11.93 1.52 3.41
C GLY A 142 10.84 0.73 4.12
N TYR A 143 9.69 0.57 3.47
CA TYR A 143 8.60 -0.24 4.00
C TYR A 143 8.93 -1.73 3.85
N SER A 144 9.43 -2.33 4.94
CA SER A 144 9.96 -3.70 4.98
C SER A 144 9.04 -4.76 4.40
N LYS A 145 7.72 -4.53 4.44
CA LYS A 145 6.72 -5.48 3.91
C LYS A 145 6.87 -5.71 2.41
N ILE A 146 7.30 -4.70 1.64
CA ILE A 146 7.52 -4.83 0.19
C ILE A 146 8.60 -5.89 -0.06
N ARG A 147 9.75 -5.75 0.59
CA ARG A 147 10.86 -6.72 0.52
C ARG A 147 10.41 -8.11 0.96
N MET A 148 9.74 -8.22 2.12
CA MET A 148 9.24 -9.49 2.64
C MET A 148 8.29 -10.19 1.66
N ILE A 149 7.46 -9.46 0.93
CA ILE A 149 6.58 -10.03 -0.09
C ILE A 149 7.40 -10.59 -1.26
N TYR A 150 8.38 -9.83 -1.78
CA TYR A 150 9.24 -10.31 -2.86
C TYR A 150 10.01 -11.55 -2.46
N GLU A 151 10.68 -11.54 -1.30
CA GLU A 151 11.41 -12.68 -0.75
C GLU A 151 10.52 -13.91 -0.50
N SER A 152 9.27 -13.70 -0.03
CA SER A 152 8.33 -14.81 0.21
C SER A 152 7.88 -15.53 -1.09
N HIS A 153 8.04 -14.88 -2.22
CA HIS A 153 7.80 -15.45 -3.55
C HIS A 153 9.08 -16.00 -4.22
N GLY A 154 10.21 -16.00 -3.49
CA GLY A 154 11.49 -16.52 -3.99
C GLY A 154 12.21 -15.56 -4.95
N VAL A 155 11.92 -14.26 -4.87
CA VAL A 155 12.58 -13.23 -5.68
C VAL A 155 13.74 -12.63 -4.90
N ASP A 156 14.91 -12.49 -5.55
CA ASP A 156 16.03 -11.76 -5.00
C ASP A 156 15.69 -10.26 -4.89
N CYS A 157 15.85 -9.70 -3.68
CA CYS A 157 15.49 -8.32 -3.38
C CYS A 157 16.64 -7.56 -2.74
N LEU A 158 17.21 -6.60 -3.47
CA LEU A 158 18.29 -5.74 -3.00
C LEU A 158 17.74 -4.53 -2.27
N CYS A 159 18.34 -4.17 -1.13
CA CYS A 159 18.04 -2.96 -0.38
C CYS A 159 19.06 -1.89 -0.74
N LEU A 160 18.65 -0.81 -1.38
CA LEU A 160 19.55 0.25 -1.86
C LEU A 160 19.46 1.51 -1.00
N PRO A 161 20.61 2.09 -0.60
CA PRO A 161 20.63 3.28 0.24
C PRO A 161 20.01 4.49 -0.47
N LEU A 162 19.49 5.41 0.34
CA LEU A 162 19.00 6.70 -0.10
C LEU A 162 20.02 7.80 0.15
N ASP A 163 19.94 8.85 -0.66
CA ASP A 163 20.52 10.16 -0.39
C ASP A 163 19.39 11.21 -0.15
N ASN A 164 19.72 12.48 -0.12
CA ASN A 164 18.73 13.55 0.12
C ASN A 164 17.70 13.74 -1.01
N GLU A 165 17.87 13.08 -2.15
CA GLU A 165 16.99 13.17 -3.32
C GLU A 165 16.27 11.86 -3.65
N GLY A 166 16.45 10.82 -2.84
CA GLY A 166 15.88 9.48 -3.02
C GLY A 166 16.94 8.40 -3.24
N ILE A 167 16.69 7.44 -4.11
CA ILE A 167 17.63 6.34 -4.40
C ILE A 167 19.02 6.88 -4.78
N HIS A 168 20.06 6.32 -4.14
CA HIS A 168 21.45 6.65 -4.42
C HIS A 168 21.89 6.09 -5.79
N MET A 169 22.03 6.96 -6.79
CA MET A 169 22.22 6.55 -8.19
C MET A 169 23.48 5.74 -8.46
N ALA A 170 24.58 5.98 -7.70
CA ALA A 170 25.80 5.17 -7.86
C ALA A 170 25.56 3.73 -7.36
N ALA A 171 24.85 3.54 -6.25
CA ALA A 171 24.51 2.21 -5.78
C ALA A 171 23.59 1.47 -6.76
N LEU A 172 22.55 2.17 -7.28
CA LEU A 172 21.65 1.61 -8.29
C LEU A 172 22.40 1.23 -9.58
N SER A 173 23.37 2.04 -10.01
CA SER A 173 24.12 1.77 -11.23
C SER A 173 25.15 0.63 -11.07
N ALA A 174 25.60 0.39 -9.85
CA ALA A 174 26.58 -0.65 -9.53
C ALA A 174 25.94 -2.03 -9.28
N CYS A 175 24.64 -2.10 -9.03
CA CYS A 175 23.94 -3.34 -8.80
C CYS A 175 23.33 -3.94 -10.09
N ASN A 176 22.95 -5.23 -10.01
CA ASN A 176 22.36 -5.98 -11.11
C ASN A 176 20.81 -5.99 -11.05
N ALA A 177 20.20 -4.96 -10.51
CA ALA A 177 18.74 -4.89 -10.44
C ALA A 177 18.10 -4.75 -11.84
N ASP A 178 17.04 -5.53 -12.05
CA ASP A 178 16.17 -5.44 -13.23
C ASP A 178 14.94 -4.58 -12.93
N ILE A 179 14.35 -4.73 -11.74
CA ILE A 179 13.13 -4.05 -11.35
C ILE A 179 13.42 -3.17 -10.12
N LEU A 180 13.20 -1.88 -10.25
CA LEU A 180 13.33 -0.92 -9.15
C LEU A 180 11.95 -0.54 -8.61
N HIS A 181 11.67 -0.78 -7.34
CA HIS A 181 10.43 -0.37 -6.66
C HIS A 181 10.73 0.79 -5.71
N LEU A 182 10.09 1.92 -5.92
CA LEU A 182 10.32 3.14 -5.14
C LEU A 182 9.05 4.00 -5.01
N SER A 183 9.06 4.93 -4.03
CA SER A 183 7.96 5.85 -3.75
C SER A 183 8.40 7.32 -3.94
N PRO A 184 8.55 7.80 -5.18
CA PRO A 184 9.25 9.05 -5.48
C PRO A 184 8.43 10.31 -5.18
N SER A 185 7.12 10.18 -5.02
CA SER A 185 6.24 11.31 -4.70
C SER A 185 6.24 11.68 -3.23
N HIS A 186 6.45 10.69 -2.37
CA HIS A 186 6.55 10.82 -0.92
C HIS A 186 7.09 9.52 -0.32
N HIS A 187 8.38 9.44 -0.11
CA HIS A 187 9.01 8.23 0.38
C HIS A 187 8.62 7.92 1.83
N TYR A 188 8.18 6.70 2.11
CA TYR A 188 7.95 6.23 3.47
C TYR A 188 9.14 5.36 3.94
N PRO A 189 9.75 5.66 5.11
CA PRO A 189 9.28 6.60 6.14
C PRO A 189 9.97 7.98 6.12
N THR A 190 10.90 8.28 5.19
CA THR A 190 11.77 9.45 5.31
C THR A 190 11.08 10.78 4.94
N GLY A 191 9.97 10.74 4.21
CA GLY A 191 9.30 11.94 3.70
C GLY A 191 9.98 12.57 2.48
N ILE A 192 11.09 12.01 2.00
CA ILE A 192 11.81 12.52 0.83
C ILE A 192 10.89 12.55 -0.40
N VAL A 193 10.94 13.65 -1.11
CA VAL A 193 10.26 13.83 -2.40
C VAL A 193 11.32 13.89 -3.48
N THR A 194 11.39 12.89 -4.33
CA THR A 194 12.38 12.79 -5.41
C THR A 194 12.22 13.93 -6.41
N PRO A 195 13.23 14.79 -6.59
CA PRO A 195 13.16 15.92 -7.51
C PRO A 195 13.11 15.47 -8.97
N VAL A 196 12.67 16.38 -9.85
CA VAL A 196 12.50 16.08 -11.28
C VAL A 196 13.81 15.65 -11.93
N SER A 197 14.95 16.25 -11.56
CA SER A 197 16.29 15.85 -12.02
C SER A 197 16.56 14.36 -11.77
N ARG A 198 16.37 13.91 -10.54
CA ARG A 198 16.57 12.51 -10.16
C ARG A 198 15.57 11.56 -10.86
N ARG A 199 14.35 12.03 -11.14
CA ARG A 199 13.37 11.25 -11.92
C ARG A 199 13.88 10.97 -13.33
N TYR A 200 14.52 11.94 -13.99
CA TYR A 200 15.15 11.72 -15.30
C TYR A 200 16.37 10.80 -15.23
N GLU A 201 17.16 10.84 -14.16
CA GLU A 201 18.28 9.91 -13.97
C GLU A 201 17.76 8.46 -13.81
N LEU A 202 16.69 8.26 -13.06
CA LEU A 202 16.02 6.96 -12.89
C LEU A 202 15.47 6.43 -14.21
N LEU A 203 14.77 7.26 -14.98
CA LEU A 203 14.32 6.89 -16.33
C LEU A 203 15.48 6.56 -17.26
N GLY A 204 16.59 7.31 -17.18
CA GLY A 204 17.81 7.04 -17.89
C GLY A 204 18.43 5.68 -17.53
N TRP A 205 18.40 5.30 -16.24
CA TRP A 205 18.84 3.98 -15.79
C TRP A 205 17.95 2.86 -16.37
N ALA A 206 16.63 3.02 -16.31
CA ALA A 206 15.70 2.01 -16.81
C ALA A 206 15.77 1.85 -18.33
N SER A 207 16.11 2.92 -19.07
CA SER A 207 16.17 2.90 -20.53
C SER A 207 17.43 2.23 -21.08
N LYS A 208 18.46 1.97 -20.25
CA LYS A 208 19.72 1.35 -20.71
C LYS A 208 19.54 -0.14 -21.06
N GLU A 209 18.61 -0.81 -20.40
CA GLU A 209 18.36 -2.25 -20.61
C GLU A 209 16.87 -2.49 -20.90
N SER A 210 16.60 -3.41 -21.82
CA SER A 210 15.22 -3.74 -22.18
C SER A 210 14.46 -4.43 -21.04
N SER A 211 15.15 -5.20 -20.20
CA SER A 211 14.58 -5.90 -19.04
C SER A 211 14.24 -5.00 -17.88
N ARG A 212 14.84 -3.81 -17.79
CA ARG A 212 14.65 -2.90 -16.65
C ARG A 212 13.30 -2.20 -16.66
N TYR A 213 12.66 -2.16 -15.48
CA TYR A 213 11.45 -1.41 -15.21
C TYR A 213 11.50 -0.73 -13.85
N ILE A 214 10.66 0.31 -13.68
CA ILE A 214 10.49 1.00 -12.41
C ILE A 214 9.03 0.81 -11.98
N ILE A 215 8.82 0.39 -10.72
CA ILE A 215 7.53 0.41 -10.06
C ILE A 215 7.47 1.69 -9.24
N GLU A 216 6.61 2.62 -9.65
CA GLU A 216 6.31 3.86 -8.93
C GLU A 216 5.12 3.61 -8.01
N ASP A 217 5.36 3.42 -6.70
CA ASP A 217 4.31 3.27 -5.69
C ASP A 217 3.90 4.66 -5.15
N ASP A 218 2.76 5.13 -5.61
CA ASP A 218 2.23 6.49 -5.35
C ASP A 218 1.08 6.43 -4.33
N TYR A 219 1.34 5.85 -3.16
CA TYR A 219 0.36 5.39 -2.18
C TYR A 219 -0.44 6.51 -1.47
N ASP A 220 0.03 7.77 -1.43
CA ASP A 220 -0.58 8.88 -0.68
C ASP A 220 -0.50 10.25 -1.38
N SER A 221 -0.27 10.27 -2.67
CA SER A 221 -0.11 11.51 -3.45
C SER A 221 -1.31 12.46 -3.39
N GLU A 222 -2.49 11.94 -3.10
CA GLU A 222 -3.69 12.74 -2.83
C GLU A 222 -3.53 13.67 -1.62
N PHE A 223 -2.62 13.35 -0.69
CA PHE A 223 -2.42 14.08 0.58
C PHE A 223 -1.20 15.00 0.58
N ARG A 224 -0.79 15.52 -0.58
CA ARG A 224 0.17 16.61 -0.61
C ARG A 224 -0.49 17.88 -0.04
N LEU A 225 0.01 18.33 1.11
CA LEU A 225 -0.61 19.41 1.88
C LEU A 225 -0.17 20.80 1.42
N LEU A 226 1.04 20.93 0.86
CA LEU A 226 1.63 22.18 0.38
C LEU A 226 2.29 21.99 -0.99
N GLY A 227 2.34 23.09 -1.76
CA GLY A 227 3.01 23.15 -3.06
C GLY A 227 2.19 22.55 -4.22
N LYS A 228 2.75 22.69 -5.44
CA LYS A 228 2.18 22.08 -6.65
C LYS A 228 2.55 20.60 -6.72
N PRO A 229 1.67 19.75 -7.29
CA PRO A 229 2.04 18.36 -7.56
C PRO A 229 3.30 18.28 -8.44
N ILE A 230 4.23 17.41 -8.07
CA ILE A 230 5.36 17.05 -8.93
C ILE A 230 4.86 16.01 -9.94
N PRO A 231 5.20 16.14 -11.24
CA PRO A 231 4.84 15.11 -12.22
C PRO A 231 5.32 13.73 -11.78
N SER A 232 4.47 12.70 -11.89
CA SER A 232 4.87 11.30 -11.61
C SER A 232 5.97 10.84 -12.56
N LEU A 233 6.73 9.82 -12.22
CA LEU A 233 7.67 9.18 -13.15
C LEU A 233 6.93 8.71 -14.40
N GLN A 234 5.77 8.08 -14.21
CA GLN A 234 4.93 7.60 -15.32
C GLN A 234 4.50 8.73 -16.27
N SER A 235 4.16 9.92 -15.74
CA SER A 235 3.69 11.04 -16.58
C SER A 235 4.78 11.65 -17.48
N ILE A 236 6.06 11.43 -17.16
CA ILE A 236 7.22 11.89 -17.94
C ILE A 236 7.96 10.73 -18.64
N ASP A 237 7.47 9.51 -18.50
CA ASP A 237 8.05 8.33 -19.14
C ASP A 237 7.62 8.23 -20.60
N VAL A 238 8.56 8.44 -21.52
CA VAL A 238 8.34 8.27 -22.96
C VAL A 238 8.82 6.91 -23.48
N MET A 239 9.45 6.09 -22.62
CA MET A 239 10.08 4.83 -23.01
C MET A 239 9.30 3.61 -22.56
N ASN A 240 8.14 3.79 -21.94
CA ASN A 240 7.30 2.71 -21.40
C ASN A 240 8.03 1.82 -20.38
N LYS A 241 8.75 2.43 -19.44
CA LYS A 241 9.55 1.78 -18.41
C LYS A 241 8.92 1.85 -17.01
N VAL A 242 7.87 2.63 -16.82
CA VAL A 242 7.27 2.86 -15.50
C VAL A 242 5.94 2.14 -15.36
N ILE A 243 5.85 1.31 -14.32
CA ILE A 243 4.60 0.73 -13.81
C ILE A 243 4.15 1.64 -12.67
N TYR A 244 3.02 2.32 -12.83
CA TYR A 244 2.46 3.15 -11.78
C TYR A 244 1.50 2.37 -10.91
N MET A 245 1.58 2.55 -9.60
CA MET A 245 0.66 1.90 -8.64
C MET A 245 0.06 2.93 -7.68
N ASN A 246 -1.20 2.70 -7.32
CA ASN A 246 -1.87 3.50 -6.29
C ASN A 246 -2.94 2.65 -5.57
N THR A 247 -3.45 3.16 -4.45
CA THR A 247 -4.41 2.45 -3.60
C THR A 247 -5.48 3.39 -3.02
N PHE A 248 -6.73 2.95 -3.06
CA PHE A 248 -7.83 3.62 -2.36
C PHE A 248 -7.86 3.34 -0.86
N THR A 249 -7.02 2.43 -0.37
CA THR A 249 -6.90 2.08 1.06
C THR A 249 -6.51 3.29 1.92
N LYS A 250 -5.66 4.17 1.41
CA LYS A 250 -5.20 5.38 2.12
C LYS A 250 -6.18 6.54 1.99
N SER A 251 -6.83 6.64 0.86
CA SER A 251 -7.73 7.75 0.54
C SER A 251 -9.16 7.56 1.02
N LEU A 252 -9.62 6.30 1.18
CA LEU A 252 -10.98 6.00 1.65
C LEU A 252 -10.98 5.33 3.04
N ALA A 253 -10.63 4.04 3.11
CA ALA A 253 -10.57 3.30 4.38
C ALA A 253 -9.65 2.07 4.25
N PRO A 254 -9.03 1.59 5.34
CA PRO A 254 -8.15 0.41 5.32
C PRO A 254 -8.81 -0.87 4.83
N THR A 255 -10.12 -0.99 5.02
CA THR A 255 -10.93 -2.14 4.61
C THR A 255 -11.39 -2.09 3.15
N ILE A 256 -11.33 -0.93 2.51
CA ILE A 256 -11.48 -0.80 1.05
C ILE A 256 -10.19 -1.30 0.41
N ARG A 257 -10.16 -2.57 0.10
CA ARG A 257 -8.98 -3.27 -0.43
C ARG A 257 -8.90 -3.12 -1.95
N ILE A 258 -9.12 -1.92 -2.49
CA ILE A 258 -9.01 -1.64 -3.92
C ILE A 258 -7.72 -0.88 -4.18
N SER A 259 -6.86 -1.47 -4.99
CA SER A 259 -5.65 -0.85 -5.53
C SER A 259 -5.63 -1.05 -7.05
N TYR A 260 -4.81 -0.31 -7.73
CA TYR A 260 -4.64 -0.48 -9.16
C TYR A 260 -3.20 -0.24 -9.59
N MET A 261 -2.84 -0.82 -10.73
CA MET A 261 -1.59 -0.52 -11.42
C MET A 261 -1.86 -0.13 -12.87
N VAL A 262 -1.01 0.72 -13.41
CA VAL A 262 -0.98 1.09 -14.83
C VAL A 262 0.24 0.46 -15.45
N LEU A 263 0.04 -0.49 -16.34
CA LEU A 263 1.12 -1.15 -17.05
C LEU A 263 1.47 -0.41 -18.34
N PRO A 264 2.77 -0.32 -18.70
CA PRO A 264 3.17 -0.03 -20.08
C PRO A 264 2.52 -0.98 -21.08
N LEU A 265 2.17 -0.51 -22.27
CA LEU A 265 1.49 -1.31 -23.29
C LEU A 265 2.17 -2.67 -23.58
N PRO A 266 3.53 -2.77 -23.71
CA PRO A 266 4.18 -4.04 -23.92
C PRO A 266 3.99 -5.05 -22.77
N LEU A 267 3.94 -4.56 -21.52
CA LEU A 267 3.66 -5.41 -20.35
C LEU A 267 2.17 -5.79 -20.28
N MET A 268 1.28 -4.94 -20.75
CA MET A 268 -0.15 -5.26 -20.81
C MET A 268 -0.44 -6.41 -21.79
N GLU A 269 0.26 -6.47 -22.93
CA GLU A 269 0.18 -7.60 -23.85
C GLU A 269 0.67 -8.90 -23.19
N GLN A 270 1.75 -8.82 -22.41
CA GLN A 270 2.25 -9.98 -21.65
C GLN A 270 1.26 -10.41 -20.55
N PHE A 271 0.68 -9.45 -19.83
CA PHE A 271 -0.35 -9.70 -18.81
C PHE A 271 -1.52 -10.47 -19.42
N ASN A 272 -2.07 -10.01 -20.53
CA ASN A 272 -3.20 -10.65 -21.19
C ASN A 272 -2.88 -12.10 -21.62
N ARG A 273 -1.66 -12.35 -22.10
CA ARG A 273 -1.23 -13.69 -22.51
C ARG A 273 -0.98 -14.65 -21.34
N ARG A 274 -0.36 -14.15 -20.25
CA ARG A 274 0.08 -14.98 -19.13
C ARG A 274 -0.94 -15.09 -18.02
N LEU A 275 -1.66 -14.01 -17.74
CA LEU A 275 -2.52 -13.83 -16.55
C LEU A 275 -3.97 -13.46 -16.88
N GLY A 276 -4.31 -13.30 -18.17
CA GLY A 276 -5.65 -12.93 -18.61
C GLY A 276 -6.76 -13.95 -18.30
N PHE A 277 -6.38 -15.15 -17.87
CA PHE A 277 -7.33 -16.20 -17.43
C PHE A 277 -7.81 -16.04 -15.98
N TYR A 278 -7.18 -15.15 -15.20
CA TYR A 278 -7.64 -14.83 -13.83
C TYR A 278 -8.96 -14.06 -13.86
N SER A 279 -9.69 -14.11 -12.75
CA SER A 279 -10.75 -13.14 -12.46
C SER A 279 -10.22 -12.06 -11.54
N CYS A 280 -10.72 -10.83 -11.68
CA CYS A 280 -10.38 -9.77 -10.73
C CYS A 280 -10.77 -10.16 -9.31
N THR A 281 -9.89 -9.87 -8.36
CA THR A 281 -10.08 -10.21 -6.94
C THR A 281 -10.97 -9.24 -6.18
N VAL A 282 -11.33 -8.10 -6.79
CA VAL A 282 -12.24 -7.11 -6.19
C VAL A 282 -13.68 -7.43 -6.60
N SER A 283 -14.58 -7.41 -5.63
CA SER A 283 -16.01 -7.63 -5.86
C SER A 283 -16.61 -6.61 -6.85
N ASN A 284 -17.45 -7.07 -7.78
CA ASN A 284 -18.18 -6.18 -8.69
C ASN A 284 -19.03 -5.13 -7.94
N PHE A 285 -19.59 -5.48 -6.79
CA PHE A 285 -20.35 -4.54 -5.96
C PHE A 285 -19.50 -3.32 -5.57
N GLU A 286 -18.25 -3.56 -5.16
CA GLU A 286 -17.31 -2.50 -4.79
C GLU A 286 -16.77 -1.78 -6.02
N GLN A 287 -16.45 -2.49 -7.10
CA GLN A 287 -15.92 -1.89 -8.31
C GLN A 287 -16.94 -0.91 -8.94
N TYR A 288 -18.20 -1.30 -9.15
CA TYR A 288 -19.23 -0.42 -9.69
C TYR A 288 -19.56 0.74 -8.75
N THR A 289 -19.58 0.52 -7.43
CA THR A 289 -19.81 1.58 -6.44
C THR A 289 -18.68 2.61 -6.49
N LEU A 290 -17.42 2.16 -6.53
CA LEU A 290 -16.28 3.06 -6.62
C LEU A 290 -16.22 3.81 -7.94
N ALA A 291 -16.54 3.14 -9.05
CA ALA A 291 -16.62 3.78 -10.37
C ALA A 291 -17.62 4.96 -10.38
N ARG A 292 -18.80 4.77 -9.81
CA ARG A 292 -19.80 5.85 -9.65
C ARG A 292 -19.29 6.93 -8.69
N PHE A 293 -18.71 6.54 -7.57
CA PHE A 293 -18.19 7.47 -6.57
C PHE A 293 -17.12 8.42 -7.14
N ILE A 294 -16.25 7.91 -8.03
CA ILE A 294 -15.27 8.73 -8.75
C ILE A 294 -15.96 9.57 -9.83
N ARG A 295 -16.77 8.95 -10.70
CA ARG A 295 -17.39 9.58 -11.86
C ARG A 295 -18.32 10.75 -11.50
N GLU A 296 -19.03 10.65 -10.38
CA GLU A 296 -19.94 11.67 -9.88
C GLU A 296 -19.24 12.76 -9.04
N GLY A 297 -17.90 12.72 -8.95
CA GLY A 297 -17.09 13.72 -8.25
C GLY A 297 -17.13 13.61 -6.73
N HIS A 298 -17.68 12.54 -6.18
CA HIS A 298 -17.71 12.31 -4.73
C HIS A 298 -16.33 12.01 -4.17
N PHE A 299 -15.49 11.31 -4.93
CA PHE A 299 -14.11 11.02 -4.55
C PHE A 299 -13.29 12.30 -4.41
N GLU A 300 -13.33 13.19 -5.39
CA GLU A 300 -12.62 14.47 -5.36
C GLU A 300 -13.07 15.35 -4.16
N LYS A 301 -14.37 15.46 -3.94
CA LYS A 301 -14.93 16.17 -2.78
C LYS A 301 -14.44 15.57 -1.47
N HIS A 302 -14.38 14.25 -1.39
CA HIS A 302 -13.86 13.54 -0.22
C HIS A 302 -12.37 13.85 0.00
N ILE A 303 -11.53 13.72 -1.02
CA ILE A 303 -10.09 14.02 -0.95
C ILE A 303 -9.85 15.46 -0.51
N ASN A 304 -10.56 16.43 -1.07
CA ASN A 304 -10.41 17.84 -0.70
C ASN A 304 -10.77 18.09 0.79
N ARG A 305 -11.84 17.44 1.29
CA ARG A 305 -12.19 17.48 2.71
C ARG A 305 -11.10 16.84 3.58
N MET A 306 -10.56 15.69 3.16
CA MET A 306 -9.52 14.98 3.90
C MET A 306 -8.18 15.73 3.94
N ARG A 307 -7.82 16.44 2.86
CA ARG A 307 -6.63 17.34 2.85
C ARG A 307 -6.75 18.42 3.92
N ILE A 308 -7.92 19.07 4.03
CA ILE A 308 -8.15 20.09 5.05
C ILE A 308 -8.09 19.46 6.45
N TYR A 309 -8.73 18.31 6.64
CA TYR A 309 -8.73 17.58 7.90
C TYR A 309 -7.31 17.23 8.36
N TYR A 310 -6.51 16.59 7.50
CA TYR A 310 -5.14 16.17 7.85
C TYR A 310 -4.19 17.36 8.01
N ARG A 311 -4.36 18.44 7.23
CA ARG A 311 -3.61 19.67 7.44
C ARG A 311 -3.89 20.23 8.84
N ASN A 312 -5.14 20.33 9.25
CA ASN A 312 -5.51 20.81 10.58
C ASN A 312 -4.93 19.91 11.68
N GLN A 313 -5.02 18.59 11.54
CA GLN A 313 -4.44 17.63 12.50
C GLN A 313 -2.94 17.83 12.66
N ARG A 314 -2.20 17.93 11.56
CA ARG A 314 -0.78 18.22 11.55
C ARG A 314 -0.48 19.54 12.28
N ASP A 315 -1.18 20.59 11.90
CA ASP A 315 -0.93 21.94 12.42
C ASP A 315 -1.27 22.04 13.92
N PHE A 316 -2.31 21.36 14.38
CA PHE A 316 -2.64 21.22 15.80
C PHE A 316 -1.54 20.49 16.57
N LEU A 317 -1.06 19.35 16.05
CA LEU A 317 0.01 18.59 16.70
C LEU A 317 1.31 19.40 16.76
N ILE A 318 1.74 20.00 15.67
CA ILE A 318 2.94 20.84 15.61
C ILE A 318 2.80 22.06 16.55
N SER A 319 1.64 22.70 16.60
CA SER A 319 1.39 23.82 17.51
C SER A 319 1.44 23.40 18.98
N ALA A 320 0.91 22.20 19.32
CA ALA A 320 0.97 21.65 20.66
C ALA A 320 2.41 21.33 21.09
N ILE A 321 3.22 20.73 20.20
CA ILE A 321 4.65 20.49 20.44
C ILE A 321 5.37 21.81 20.72
N LYS A 322 5.22 22.83 19.87
CA LYS A 322 5.86 24.15 19.99
C LYS A 322 5.47 24.93 21.24
N LYS A 323 4.31 24.67 21.81
CA LYS A 323 3.84 25.31 23.04
C LYS A 323 4.18 24.53 24.30
N SER A 324 4.81 23.40 24.19
CA SER A 324 5.18 22.53 25.30
C SER A 324 6.69 22.52 25.53
N PRO A 325 7.18 22.03 26.68
CA PRO A 325 8.61 21.84 26.93
C PRO A 325 9.28 20.87 25.93
N LEU A 326 8.51 20.08 25.21
CA LEU A 326 9.00 19.15 24.17
C LEU A 326 9.72 19.88 23.04
N ASP A 327 9.34 21.12 22.71
CA ASP A 327 9.95 21.92 21.63
C ASP A 327 11.47 22.11 21.79
N ALA A 328 11.94 22.18 23.05
CA ALA A 328 13.37 22.31 23.35
C ALA A 328 14.18 21.01 23.09
N LEU A 329 13.51 19.87 22.99
CA LEU A 329 14.14 18.54 22.86
C LEU A 329 13.99 17.94 21.47
N VAL A 330 13.24 18.60 20.54
CA VAL A 330 12.92 17.99 19.26
C VAL A 330 13.08 18.96 18.08
N THR A 331 13.36 18.38 16.90
CA THR A 331 13.36 19.11 15.62
C THR A 331 12.44 18.39 14.65
N ILE A 332 11.43 19.11 14.13
CA ILE A 332 10.45 18.57 13.17
C ILE A 332 10.97 18.76 11.75
N GLN A 333 10.93 17.69 10.96
CA GLN A 333 11.38 17.64 9.56
C GLN A 333 10.28 17.00 8.69
N GLU A 334 10.34 17.21 7.36
CA GLU A 334 9.50 16.55 6.33
C GLU A 334 7.98 16.64 6.63
N LYS A 335 7.50 17.82 7.02
CA LYS A 335 6.11 18.02 7.47
C LYS A 335 5.13 18.40 6.36
N ASP A 336 5.59 18.61 5.12
CA ASP A 336 4.80 19.30 4.08
C ASP A 336 4.05 18.35 3.13
N ALA A 337 4.29 17.06 3.24
CA ALA A 337 3.65 16.03 2.43
C ALA A 337 3.20 14.83 3.29
N GLY A 338 2.21 14.07 2.78
CA GLY A 338 1.75 12.82 3.35
C GLY A 338 1.06 12.93 4.70
N LEU A 339 1.04 11.83 5.43
CA LEU A 339 0.29 11.65 6.69
C LEU A 339 1.21 11.46 7.91
N HIS A 340 2.51 11.70 7.75
CA HIS A 340 3.52 11.65 8.81
C HIS A 340 4.54 12.77 8.65
N PHE A 341 5.34 12.96 9.69
CA PHE A 341 6.56 13.77 9.65
C PHE A 341 7.65 13.10 10.49
N LEU A 342 8.89 13.52 10.29
CA LEU A 342 10.01 13.09 11.11
C LEU A 342 10.20 14.04 12.29
N MET A 343 10.51 13.46 13.45
CA MET A 343 10.84 14.20 14.66
C MET A 343 12.17 13.70 15.22
N LYS A 344 13.24 14.47 14.96
CA LYS A 344 14.55 14.21 15.57
C LYS A 344 14.49 14.59 17.05
N VAL A 345 15.03 13.73 17.91
CA VAL A 345 14.97 13.84 19.36
C VAL A 345 16.38 14.03 19.91
N ASP A 346 16.55 15.00 20.78
CA ASP A 346 17.78 15.19 21.57
C ASP A 346 17.71 14.32 22.85
N THR A 347 18.34 13.15 22.81
CA THR A 347 18.32 12.19 23.90
C THR A 347 19.58 11.33 23.90
N SER A 348 19.99 10.85 25.09
CA SER A 348 21.06 9.87 25.24
C SER A 348 20.57 8.41 25.22
N MET A 349 19.26 8.18 25.18
CA MET A 349 18.65 6.85 25.12
C MET A 349 18.83 6.25 23.73
N SER A 350 19.07 4.93 23.65
CA SER A 350 18.98 4.24 22.37
C SER A 350 17.52 4.20 21.86
N ASP A 351 17.33 3.94 20.57
CA ASP A 351 15.99 3.84 19.96
C ASP A 351 15.15 2.71 20.59
N GLU A 352 15.80 1.61 21.02
CA GLU A 352 15.15 0.52 21.74
C GLU A 352 14.68 0.96 23.14
N GLN A 353 15.54 1.67 23.89
CA GLN A 353 15.18 2.21 25.21
C GLN A 353 14.04 3.21 25.09
N LEU A 354 14.09 4.10 24.08
CA LEU A 354 13.04 5.08 23.82
C LEU A 354 11.70 4.42 23.47
N THR A 355 11.73 3.41 22.60
CA THR A 355 10.54 2.65 22.21
C THR A 355 9.94 1.90 23.41
N GLN A 356 10.79 1.30 24.26
CA GLN A 356 10.35 0.57 25.43
C GLN A 356 9.73 1.51 26.49
N LYS A 357 10.37 2.66 26.77
CA LYS A 357 9.85 3.67 27.70
C LYS A 357 8.51 4.25 27.23
N ALA A 358 8.37 4.49 25.91
CA ALA A 358 7.12 4.92 25.32
C ALA A 358 6.01 3.85 25.48
N LYS A 359 6.34 2.58 25.26
CA LYS A 359 5.41 1.47 25.46
C LYS A 359 4.90 1.40 26.90
N GLU A 360 5.76 1.55 27.88
CA GLU A 360 5.43 1.58 29.32
C GLU A 360 4.52 2.76 29.66
N ALA A 361 4.69 3.90 28.99
CA ALA A 361 3.82 5.06 29.10
C ALA A 361 2.49 4.96 28.32
N GLY A 362 2.24 3.83 27.62
CA GLY A 362 1.05 3.63 26.80
C GLY A 362 1.09 4.32 25.44
N LEU A 363 2.29 4.69 24.97
CA LEU A 363 2.51 5.24 23.62
C LEU A 363 3.09 4.17 22.71
N LYS A 364 2.58 4.12 21.47
CA LYS A 364 3.21 3.39 20.39
C LYS A 364 3.92 4.34 19.46
N ILE A 365 5.24 4.30 19.45
CA ILE A 365 6.12 5.06 18.56
C ILE A 365 6.96 4.12 17.71
N THR A 366 7.51 4.63 16.62
CA THR A 366 8.45 3.91 15.76
C THR A 366 9.62 4.82 15.45
N CYS A 367 10.84 4.33 15.62
CA CYS A 367 12.06 5.03 15.26
C CYS A 367 12.42 4.76 13.79
N LEU A 368 13.00 5.75 13.12
CA LEU A 368 13.43 5.65 11.72
C LEU A 368 14.43 4.50 11.53
N SER A 369 15.31 4.24 12.51
CA SER A 369 16.27 3.13 12.51
C SER A 369 15.63 1.76 12.32
N GLN A 370 14.36 1.58 12.72
CA GLN A 370 13.64 0.31 12.59
C GLN A 370 13.24 -0.01 11.14
N TYR A 371 13.29 0.96 10.24
CA TYR A 371 12.97 0.80 8.82
C TYR A 371 14.19 0.46 7.97
N TYR A 372 15.41 0.51 8.55
CA TYR A 372 16.63 0.14 7.84
C TYR A 372 16.81 -1.38 7.81
N PHE A 373 17.13 -1.90 6.65
CA PHE A 373 17.65 -3.25 6.50
C PHE A 373 19.12 -3.29 6.93
N HIS A 374 19.94 -2.36 6.41
CA HIS A 374 21.35 -2.19 6.80
C HIS A 374 21.43 -1.34 8.07
N ARG A 375 21.49 -2.02 9.23
CA ARG A 375 21.45 -1.37 10.55
C ARG A 375 22.67 -0.53 10.88
N ASP A 376 23.80 -0.81 10.25
CA ASP A 376 25.08 -0.11 10.42
C ASP A 376 25.05 1.36 9.92
N ILE A 377 24.17 1.66 8.97
CA ILE A 377 23.98 3.02 8.43
C ILE A 377 22.71 3.71 8.96
N ALA A 378 22.02 3.09 9.93
CA ALA A 378 20.73 3.56 10.41
C ALA A 378 20.83 4.92 11.11
N VAL A 379 19.90 5.81 10.80
CA VAL A 379 19.73 7.09 11.49
C VAL A 379 18.96 6.87 12.78
N ASN A 380 19.61 7.12 13.91
CA ASN A 380 19.03 6.99 15.24
C ASN A 380 18.39 8.30 15.72
N HIS A 381 17.68 8.24 16.83
CA HIS A 381 17.03 9.36 17.53
C HIS A 381 16.07 10.15 16.64
N THR A 382 15.41 9.46 15.73
CA THR A 382 14.43 10.06 14.83
C THR A 382 13.13 9.26 14.85
N LEU A 383 12.03 9.87 15.29
CA LEU A 383 10.71 9.25 15.33
C LEU A 383 9.96 9.49 14.04
N VAL A 384 9.21 8.49 13.58
CA VAL A 384 8.24 8.60 12.49
C VAL A 384 6.86 8.86 13.10
N ILE A 385 6.39 10.08 13.03
CA ILE A 385 5.15 10.52 13.67
C ILE A 385 4.00 10.52 12.65
N ASN A 386 3.21 9.45 12.67
CA ASN A 386 1.96 9.40 11.91
C ASN A 386 0.85 10.11 12.68
N TYR A 387 0.19 11.08 12.06
CA TYR A 387 -0.85 11.87 12.71
C TYR A 387 -2.25 11.60 12.16
N SER A 388 -2.39 10.77 11.15
CA SER A 388 -3.67 10.52 10.45
C SER A 388 -4.74 9.87 11.32
N ALA A 389 -4.33 9.03 12.28
CA ALA A 389 -5.23 8.31 13.19
C ALA A 389 -5.47 9.04 14.53
N LEU A 390 -4.74 10.14 14.81
CA LEU A 390 -4.88 10.88 16.04
C LEU A 390 -6.24 11.60 16.12
N LYS A 391 -6.82 11.62 17.29
CA LYS A 391 -7.99 12.45 17.57
C LYS A 391 -7.53 13.81 18.12
N THR A 392 -8.19 14.88 17.71
CA THR A 392 -7.82 16.25 18.12
C THR A 392 -7.81 16.44 19.62
N ASP A 393 -8.76 15.81 20.33
CA ASP A 393 -8.89 15.86 21.79
C ASP A 393 -7.78 15.12 22.54
N THR A 394 -7.06 14.19 21.87
CA THR A 394 -5.96 13.45 22.46
C THR A 394 -4.57 14.07 22.22
N ILE A 395 -4.47 15.10 21.38
CA ILE A 395 -3.16 15.69 20.97
C ILE A 395 -2.39 16.26 22.15
N ALA A 396 -3.05 16.99 23.07
CA ALA A 396 -2.38 17.55 24.23
C ALA A 396 -1.77 16.47 25.13
N LYS A 397 -2.52 15.39 25.38
CA LYS A 397 -2.06 14.23 26.15
C LYS A 397 -0.92 13.50 25.43
N ALA A 398 -1.00 13.37 24.10
CA ALA A 398 0.04 12.73 23.30
C ALA A 398 1.37 13.47 23.42
N VAL A 399 1.37 14.80 23.35
CA VAL A 399 2.56 15.64 23.50
C VAL A 399 3.13 15.56 24.93
N GLU A 400 2.27 15.55 25.95
CA GLU A 400 2.69 15.40 27.36
C GLU A 400 3.37 14.05 27.59
N LEU A 401 2.77 12.96 27.13
CA LEU A 401 3.34 11.61 27.25
C LEU A 401 4.67 11.48 26.50
N LEU A 402 4.78 12.06 25.28
CA LEU A 402 6.05 12.12 24.55
C LEU A 402 7.12 12.84 25.36
N TYR A 403 6.81 13.98 25.94
CA TYR A 403 7.75 14.73 26.78
C TYR A 403 8.23 13.89 27.97
N GLN A 404 7.30 13.25 28.69
CA GLN A 404 7.62 12.37 29.83
C GLN A 404 8.51 11.19 29.44
N CYS A 405 8.40 10.69 28.22
CA CYS A 405 9.26 9.62 27.70
C CYS A 405 10.70 10.08 27.41
N LEU A 406 10.92 11.40 27.18
CA LEU A 406 12.23 11.93 26.79
C LEU A 406 13.07 12.43 27.98
N ILE A 407 12.42 12.73 29.08
CA ILE A 407 13.08 13.11 30.33
C ILE A 407 13.23 11.90 31.27
#